data_e942173071058b4d40f7ae1e8ec8c522
#
_entry.id   e942173071058b4d40f7ae1e8ec8c522
#
_cell.length_a   1.000
_cell.length_b   1.000
_cell.length_c   1.000
_cell.angle_alpha   90.00
_cell.angle_beta   90.00
_cell.angle_gamma   90.00
#
_symmetry.space_group_name_H-M   'P 1'
#
loop_
_entity.id
_entity.type
_entity.pdbx_description
1 polymer ?
#
loop_
_entity_poly.entity_id
_entity_poly.type
_entity_poly.pdbx_seq_one_letter_code
_entity_poly.pdbx_strand_id
1 'polypeptide(L)'
;ITEIWLTHSHWDHIKGVEELLQIADNEIMVRCHILEQERGFALPDVYWWEHAECTNISQNFGALNFAIHCTPGHSPGHVVFIVDGAVISGDCLFLGSCGRTDLYGGSKFKQRISLLYLRDILRNLPQDNLVLPGHQYPLADGSNPHYLKLSVVLSDNLALKAVDDDKKWDRLPFLSFDDELAEKARRQKTLDS
;
A
#
# COMPACT_ATOMS: atom_id res chain seq x y z
N ILE A 1 13.90 -18.68 0.56
CA ILE A 1 12.99 -17.67 -0.07
C ILE A 1 12.92 -17.99 -1.54
N THR A 2 11.71 -18.08 -2.09
CA THR A 2 11.47 -18.38 -3.51
C THR A 2 10.76 -17.23 -4.24
N GLU A 3 10.03 -16.40 -3.50
CA GLU A 3 9.34 -15.24 -4.05
C GLU A 3 9.44 -14.03 -3.12
N ILE A 4 9.49 -12.84 -3.69
CA ILE A 4 9.35 -11.54 -3.03
C ILE A 4 8.14 -10.84 -3.65
N TRP A 5 7.14 -10.52 -2.84
CA TRP A 5 5.94 -9.82 -3.27
C TRP A 5 5.95 -8.39 -2.72
N LEU A 6 5.96 -7.42 -3.61
CA LEU A 6 6.04 -6.01 -3.25
C LEU A 6 4.64 -5.39 -3.20
N THR A 7 4.34 -4.68 -2.12
CA THR A 7 3.12 -3.87 -2.07
C THR A 7 3.22 -2.68 -3.03
N HIS A 8 4.39 -2.10 -3.15
CA HIS A 8 4.71 -0.97 -4.04
C HIS A 8 6.24 -0.76 -4.12
N SER A 9 6.70 0.20 -4.92
CA SER A 9 8.11 0.40 -5.25
C SER A 9 8.77 1.63 -4.59
N HIS A 10 8.29 2.12 -3.45
CA HIS A 10 9.06 3.11 -2.70
C HIS A 10 10.37 2.50 -2.18
N TRP A 11 11.43 3.32 -2.13
CA TRP A 11 12.80 2.86 -1.89
C TRP A 11 12.96 2.08 -0.58
N ASP A 12 12.24 2.46 0.45
CA ASP A 12 12.27 1.82 1.77
C ASP A 12 11.58 0.44 1.79
N HIS A 13 10.73 0.14 0.79
CA HIS A 13 10.11 -1.16 0.58
C HIS A 13 10.91 -2.08 -0.36
N ILE A 14 11.81 -1.52 -1.17
CA ILE A 14 12.58 -2.29 -2.17
C ILE A 14 14.08 -2.33 -1.92
N LYS A 15 14.62 -1.52 -1.00
CA LYS A 15 16.08 -1.35 -0.79
C LYS A 15 16.85 -2.64 -0.48
N GLY A 16 16.18 -3.66 0.06
CA GLY A 16 16.79 -4.97 0.35
C GLY A 16 16.62 -6.02 -0.76
N VAL A 17 15.87 -5.72 -1.81
CA VAL A 17 15.55 -6.71 -2.85
C VAL A 17 16.81 -7.16 -3.62
N GLU A 18 17.59 -6.20 -4.11
CA GLU A 18 18.82 -6.51 -4.87
C GLU A 18 19.83 -7.30 -4.03
N GLU A 19 20.00 -6.96 -2.75
CA GLU A 19 20.87 -7.69 -1.85
C GLU A 19 20.38 -9.12 -1.63
N LEU A 20 19.08 -9.34 -1.43
CA LEU A 20 18.50 -10.67 -1.31
C LEU A 20 18.69 -11.49 -2.57
N LEU A 21 18.53 -10.90 -3.75
CA LEU A 21 18.77 -11.59 -5.03
C LEU A 21 20.22 -12.00 -5.21
N GLN A 22 21.19 -11.20 -4.70
CA GLN A 22 22.61 -11.50 -4.82
C GLN A 22 23.09 -12.59 -3.87
N ILE A 23 22.51 -12.69 -2.66
CA ILE A 23 22.96 -13.64 -1.63
C ILE A 23 22.18 -14.95 -1.64
N ALA A 24 21.12 -15.06 -2.43
CA ALA A 24 20.32 -16.26 -2.51
C ALA A 24 21.01 -17.36 -3.29
N ASP A 25 20.98 -18.58 -2.77
CA ASP A 25 21.51 -19.77 -3.46
C ASP A 25 20.59 -20.29 -4.56
N ASN A 26 19.39 -19.73 -4.70
CA ASN A 26 18.38 -20.11 -5.70
C ASN A 26 17.80 -18.88 -6.37
N GLU A 27 17.17 -19.09 -7.51
CA GLU A 27 16.39 -18.05 -8.19
C GLU A 27 15.21 -17.60 -7.33
N ILE A 28 15.05 -16.28 -7.15
CA ILE A 28 13.94 -15.65 -6.44
C ILE A 28 13.11 -14.87 -7.44
N MET A 29 11.81 -15.17 -7.50
CA MET A 29 10.87 -14.42 -8.33
C MET A 29 10.43 -13.14 -7.59
N VAL A 30 10.61 -11.97 -8.20
CA VAL A 30 10.07 -10.71 -7.69
C VAL A 30 8.74 -10.42 -8.36
N ARG A 31 7.73 -10.06 -7.57
CA ARG A 31 6.40 -9.70 -8.07
C ARG A 31 6.02 -8.28 -7.67
N CYS A 32 5.49 -7.52 -8.61
CA CYS A 32 5.04 -6.15 -8.41
C CYS A 32 3.87 -5.83 -9.36
N HIS A 33 3.10 -4.79 -9.08
CA HIS A 33 2.07 -4.35 -10.01
C HIS A 33 2.68 -3.50 -11.14
N ILE A 34 2.24 -3.70 -12.38
CA ILE A 34 2.83 -3.07 -13.57
C ILE A 34 2.80 -1.54 -13.53
N LEU A 35 1.80 -0.94 -12.90
CA LEU A 35 1.70 0.52 -12.76
C LEU A 35 2.84 1.13 -11.94
N GLU A 36 3.64 0.34 -11.19
CA GLU A 36 4.83 0.84 -10.52
C GLU A 36 5.93 1.24 -11.52
N GLN A 37 5.88 0.79 -12.78
CA GLN A 37 6.75 1.25 -13.84
C GLN A 37 6.57 2.75 -14.14
N GLU A 38 5.40 3.34 -13.88
CA GLU A 38 5.16 4.77 -14.02
C GLU A 38 6.07 5.61 -13.10
N ARG A 39 6.60 4.99 -12.03
CA ARG A 39 7.56 5.61 -11.11
C ARG A 39 9.02 5.34 -11.48
N GLY A 40 9.25 4.62 -12.56
CA GLY A 40 10.58 4.19 -13.00
C GLY A 40 11.08 2.92 -12.30
N PHE A 41 10.20 2.17 -11.60
CA PHE A 41 10.59 0.89 -11.04
C PHE A 41 10.83 -0.12 -12.14
N ALA A 42 12.08 -0.60 -12.22
CA ALA A 42 12.51 -1.60 -13.19
C ALA A 42 13.59 -2.47 -12.55
N LEU A 43 13.30 -3.74 -12.36
CA LEU A 43 14.26 -4.78 -12.05
C LEU A 43 14.22 -5.83 -13.16
N PRO A 44 15.32 -6.53 -13.44
CA PRO A 44 15.29 -7.69 -14.32
C PRO A 44 14.33 -8.75 -13.78
N ASP A 45 13.63 -9.44 -14.67
CA ASP A 45 12.84 -10.64 -14.37
C ASP A 45 11.72 -10.44 -13.33
N VAL A 46 11.12 -9.24 -13.27
CA VAL A 46 9.93 -8.99 -12.46
C VAL A 46 8.71 -9.62 -13.11
N TYR A 47 7.96 -10.40 -12.34
CA TYR A 47 6.63 -10.84 -12.72
C TYR A 47 5.60 -9.76 -12.37
N TRP A 48 4.92 -9.22 -13.37
CA TRP A 48 3.98 -8.11 -13.20
C TRP A 48 2.55 -8.60 -12.98
N TRP A 49 1.89 -8.06 -11.95
CA TRP A 49 0.44 -8.10 -11.87
C TRP A 49 -0.14 -6.96 -12.71
N GLU A 50 -1.16 -7.26 -13.53
CA GLU A 50 -1.70 -6.32 -14.54
C GLU A 50 -3.21 -6.08 -14.38
N HIS A 51 -3.79 -6.44 -13.23
CA HIS A 51 -5.21 -6.25 -13.01
C HIS A 51 -5.58 -4.77 -12.80
N ALA A 52 -6.85 -4.43 -13.10
CA ALA A 52 -7.31 -3.04 -13.06
C ALA A 52 -7.34 -2.46 -11.63
N GLU A 53 -7.26 -1.13 -11.55
CA GLU A 53 -7.44 -0.38 -10.30
C GLU A 53 -8.76 -0.77 -9.60
N CYS A 54 -8.73 -0.86 -8.28
CA CYS A 54 -9.88 -1.25 -7.46
C CYS A 54 -10.52 -2.59 -7.89
N THR A 55 -9.70 -3.52 -8.34
CA THR A 55 -10.05 -4.93 -8.56
C THR A 55 -9.05 -5.83 -7.85
N ASN A 56 -9.28 -7.13 -7.89
CA ASN A 56 -8.36 -8.11 -7.33
C ASN A 56 -8.17 -9.31 -8.24
N ILE A 57 -7.06 -9.98 -8.03
CA ILE A 57 -6.77 -11.32 -8.54
C ILE A 57 -6.49 -12.26 -7.37
N SER A 58 -6.66 -13.54 -7.59
CA SER A 58 -6.29 -14.59 -6.62
C SER A 58 -4.99 -15.26 -7.02
N GLN A 59 -4.09 -15.45 -6.07
CA GLN A 59 -2.84 -16.16 -6.28
C GLN A 59 -2.53 -17.07 -5.10
N ASN A 60 -2.16 -18.32 -5.41
CA ASN A 60 -1.73 -19.29 -4.40
C ASN A 60 -0.22 -19.19 -4.17
N PHE A 61 0.19 -19.32 -2.92
CA PHE A 61 1.57 -19.56 -2.51
C PHE A 61 1.57 -20.72 -1.49
N GLY A 62 2.04 -21.86 -1.91
CA GLY A 62 1.86 -23.10 -1.12
C GLY A 62 0.39 -23.40 -0.86
N ALA A 63 0.02 -23.57 0.40
CA ALA A 63 -1.36 -23.80 0.82
C ALA A 63 -2.17 -22.52 1.05
N LEU A 64 -1.52 -21.35 0.98
CA LEU A 64 -2.18 -20.06 1.21
C LEU A 64 -2.74 -19.51 -0.11
N ASN A 65 -3.96 -18.97 -0.04
CA ASN A 65 -4.57 -18.23 -1.12
C ASN A 65 -4.61 -16.74 -0.77
N PHE A 66 -4.01 -15.92 -1.62
CA PHE A 66 -3.98 -14.48 -1.47
C PHE A 66 -4.96 -13.82 -2.45
N ALA A 67 -5.78 -12.91 -1.97
CA ALA A 67 -6.44 -11.92 -2.81
C ALA A 67 -5.52 -10.68 -2.89
N ILE A 68 -5.12 -10.31 -4.10
CA ILE A 68 -4.21 -9.19 -4.39
C ILE A 68 -5.06 -8.05 -4.95
N HIS A 69 -5.26 -7.01 -4.16
CA HIS A 69 -6.10 -5.87 -4.48
C HIS A 69 -5.26 -4.70 -4.99
N CYS A 70 -5.50 -4.23 -6.21
CA CYS A 70 -4.87 -3.02 -6.74
C CYS A 70 -5.52 -1.78 -6.09
N THR A 71 -4.74 -1.03 -5.31
CA THR A 71 -5.19 0.09 -4.48
C THR A 71 -4.32 1.33 -4.71
N PRO A 72 -4.38 1.93 -5.93
CA PRO A 72 -3.55 3.08 -6.27
C PRO A 72 -3.86 4.31 -5.43
N GLY A 73 -2.88 5.17 -5.26
CA GLY A 73 -3.04 6.44 -4.55
C GLY A 73 -1.80 6.88 -3.81
N HIS A 74 -1.28 6.08 -2.88
CA HIS A 74 0.05 6.28 -2.29
C HIS A 74 1.14 6.12 -3.37
N SER A 75 1.02 5.09 -4.19
CA SER A 75 1.76 4.92 -5.44
C SER A 75 0.82 4.44 -6.56
N PRO A 76 1.22 4.46 -7.85
CA PRO A 76 0.35 4.09 -8.97
C PRO A 76 -0.10 2.64 -8.95
N GLY A 77 0.78 1.72 -8.59
CA GLY A 77 0.56 0.28 -8.58
C GLY A 77 0.54 -0.32 -7.19
N HIS A 78 0.19 0.45 -6.16
CA HIS A 78 0.09 -0.09 -4.81
C HIS A 78 -0.88 -1.27 -4.75
N VAL A 79 -0.51 -2.34 -4.04
CA VAL A 79 -1.41 -3.48 -3.79
C VAL A 79 -1.53 -3.77 -2.29
N VAL A 80 -2.72 -4.26 -1.92
CA VAL A 80 -3.00 -4.83 -0.60
C VAL A 80 -3.19 -6.33 -0.76
N PHE A 81 -2.55 -7.12 0.09
CA PHE A 81 -2.74 -8.56 0.14
C PHE A 81 -3.70 -8.93 1.25
N ILE A 82 -4.71 -9.72 0.92
CA ILE A 82 -5.62 -10.32 1.90
C ILE A 82 -5.44 -11.82 1.86
N VAL A 83 -5.15 -12.40 3.01
CA VAL A 83 -4.96 -13.83 3.22
C VAL A 83 -5.72 -14.22 4.49
N ASP A 84 -5.93 -15.52 4.72
CA ASP A 84 -6.61 -15.98 5.93
C ASP A 84 -5.96 -15.42 7.20
N GLY A 85 -6.76 -14.76 8.01
CA GLY A 85 -6.35 -14.14 9.28
C GLY A 85 -5.62 -12.80 9.14
N ALA A 86 -5.26 -12.31 7.94
CA ALA A 86 -4.45 -11.10 7.81
C ALA A 86 -4.78 -10.22 6.58
N VAL A 87 -4.57 -8.92 6.77
CA VAL A 87 -4.58 -7.88 5.73
C VAL A 87 -3.21 -7.21 5.74
N ILE A 88 -2.38 -7.47 4.75
CA ILE A 88 -1.07 -6.83 4.56
C ILE A 88 -1.31 -5.59 3.73
N SER A 89 -1.45 -4.46 4.41
CA SER A 89 -2.00 -3.24 3.81
C SER A 89 -0.95 -2.30 3.21
N GLY A 90 0.34 -2.59 3.39
CA GLY A 90 1.41 -1.68 2.94
C GLY A 90 1.15 -0.25 3.38
N ASP A 91 1.30 0.69 2.46
CA ASP A 91 1.11 2.12 2.69
C ASP A 91 -0.27 2.64 2.21
N CYS A 92 -1.14 1.75 1.71
CA CYS A 92 -2.52 2.15 1.43
C CYS A 92 -3.28 2.47 2.71
N LEU A 93 -3.14 1.62 3.75
CA LEU A 93 -3.87 1.75 5.01
C LEU A 93 -2.94 1.47 6.19
N PHE A 94 -2.76 2.45 7.07
CA PHE A 94 -2.10 2.30 8.36
C PHE A 94 -3.11 2.01 9.47
N LEU A 95 -2.67 1.79 10.69
CA LEU A 95 -3.59 1.46 11.80
C LEU A 95 -4.50 2.64 12.18
N GLY A 96 -3.99 3.87 12.18
CA GLY A 96 -4.76 5.09 12.53
C GLY A 96 -4.98 6.07 11.36
N SER A 97 -4.32 5.86 10.21
CA SER A 97 -4.28 6.78 9.08
C SER A 97 -4.12 6.03 7.75
N CYS A 98 -3.65 6.69 6.72
CA CYS A 98 -3.20 6.07 5.46
C CYS A 98 -1.90 6.72 4.98
N GLY A 99 -1.28 6.15 3.95
CA GLY A 99 -0.07 6.68 3.35
C GLY A 99 -0.28 8.05 2.71
N ARG A 100 0.80 8.84 2.67
CA ARG A 100 0.86 10.13 1.97
C ARG A 100 0.65 9.95 0.47
N THR A 101 0.21 11.01 -0.21
CA THR A 101 -0.14 10.97 -1.64
C THR A 101 0.58 12.03 -2.48
N ASP A 102 1.53 12.71 -1.88
CA ASP A 102 2.28 13.84 -2.46
C ASP A 102 3.64 13.44 -3.03
N LEU A 103 3.99 12.15 -2.98
CA LEU A 103 5.18 11.62 -3.64
C LEU A 103 4.95 11.44 -5.14
N TYR A 104 6.04 11.24 -5.90
CA TYR A 104 5.96 11.02 -7.36
C TYR A 104 5.08 9.80 -7.68
N GLY A 105 4.11 9.98 -8.58
CA GLY A 105 3.08 9.00 -8.91
C GLY A 105 1.91 8.92 -7.92
N GLY A 106 1.98 9.63 -6.78
CA GLY A 106 0.89 9.66 -5.80
C GLY A 106 -0.32 10.48 -6.25
N SER A 107 -1.51 10.10 -5.76
CA SER A 107 -2.78 10.73 -6.08
C SER A 107 -3.76 10.68 -4.90
N LYS A 108 -4.06 11.85 -4.33
CA LYS A 108 -5.03 12.00 -3.24
C LYS A 108 -6.42 11.49 -3.63
N PHE A 109 -6.82 11.71 -4.88
CA PHE A 109 -8.10 11.23 -5.40
C PHE A 109 -8.14 9.70 -5.49
N LYS A 110 -7.12 9.07 -6.10
CA LYS A 110 -7.05 7.61 -6.22
C LYS A 110 -6.95 6.94 -4.84
N GLN A 111 -6.20 7.52 -3.90
CA GLN A 111 -6.10 7.03 -2.52
C GLN A 111 -7.47 6.93 -1.85
N ARG A 112 -8.31 7.97 -2.02
CA ARG A 112 -9.66 7.97 -1.49
C ARG A 112 -10.53 6.87 -2.10
N ILE A 113 -10.50 6.72 -3.43
CA ILE A 113 -11.26 5.69 -4.15
C ILE A 113 -10.81 4.30 -3.70
N SER A 114 -9.50 4.07 -3.59
CA SER A 114 -8.93 2.80 -3.11
C SER A 114 -9.37 2.49 -1.68
N LEU A 115 -9.41 3.48 -0.79
CA LEU A 115 -9.87 3.28 0.58
C LEU A 115 -11.37 3.01 0.67
N LEU A 116 -12.20 3.64 -0.18
CA LEU A 116 -13.63 3.32 -0.29
C LEU A 116 -13.83 1.87 -0.73
N TYR A 117 -13.18 1.48 -1.81
CA TYR A 117 -13.18 0.12 -2.32
C TYR A 117 -12.71 -0.90 -1.27
N LEU A 118 -11.56 -0.64 -0.66
CA LEU A 118 -10.98 -1.53 0.34
C LEU A 118 -11.86 -1.65 1.58
N ARG A 119 -12.41 -0.55 2.09
CA ARG A 119 -13.30 -0.53 3.25
C ARG A 119 -14.52 -1.44 3.07
N ASP A 120 -15.12 -1.43 1.88
CA ASP A 120 -16.29 -2.26 1.59
C ASP A 120 -15.94 -3.75 1.60
N ILE A 121 -14.74 -4.12 1.14
CA ILE A 121 -14.23 -5.49 1.22
C ILE A 121 -13.95 -5.86 2.69
N LEU A 122 -13.21 -5.02 3.40
CA LEU A 122 -12.78 -5.27 4.78
C LEU A 122 -13.95 -5.46 5.75
N ARG A 123 -15.08 -4.78 5.52
CA ARG A 123 -16.30 -4.96 6.33
C ARG A 123 -16.90 -6.35 6.26
N ASN A 124 -16.61 -7.10 5.18
CA ASN A 124 -17.13 -8.45 4.95
C ASN A 124 -16.15 -9.55 5.38
N LEU A 125 -14.96 -9.21 5.86
CA LEU A 125 -13.98 -10.16 6.37
C LEU A 125 -14.22 -10.46 7.86
N PRO A 126 -13.67 -11.57 8.39
CA PRO A 126 -13.61 -11.82 9.82
C PRO A 126 -12.96 -10.63 10.55
N GLN A 127 -13.68 -10.08 11.55
CA GLN A 127 -13.29 -8.82 12.20
C GLN A 127 -12.13 -8.96 13.18
N ASP A 128 -11.71 -10.17 13.47
CA ASP A 128 -10.50 -10.53 14.23
C ASP A 128 -9.24 -10.69 13.36
N ASN A 129 -9.36 -10.61 12.03
CA ASN A 129 -8.20 -10.53 11.14
C ASN A 129 -7.27 -9.40 11.57
N LEU A 130 -5.97 -9.61 11.41
CA LEU A 130 -4.95 -8.63 11.76
C LEU A 130 -4.64 -7.72 10.56
N VAL A 131 -4.54 -6.42 10.81
CA VAL A 131 -4.04 -5.45 9.82
C VAL A 131 -2.55 -5.22 10.07
N LEU A 132 -1.75 -5.46 9.04
CA LEU A 132 -0.29 -5.39 9.02
C LEU A 132 0.15 -4.28 8.05
N PRO A 133 0.42 -3.06 8.53
CA PRO A 133 0.81 -1.93 7.69
C PRO A 133 2.29 -1.96 7.32
N GLY A 134 2.69 -1.18 6.31
CA GLY A 134 4.09 -0.99 5.92
C GLY A 134 4.90 -0.20 6.94
N HIS A 135 4.26 0.75 7.62
CA HIS A 135 4.90 1.59 8.64
C HIS A 135 4.10 1.62 9.94
N GLN A 136 4.82 1.86 11.02
CA GLN A 136 4.30 2.00 12.37
C GLN A 136 4.28 3.49 12.76
N TYR A 137 3.09 4.01 13.07
CA TYR A 137 2.90 5.36 13.56
C TYR A 137 2.13 5.37 14.88
N PRO A 138 2.42 6.31 15.80
CA PRO A 138 1.65 6.46 17.01
C PRO A 138 0.17 6.70 16.74
N LEU A 139 -0.69 6.07 17.50
CA LEU A 139 -2.13 6.31 17.51
C LEU A 139 -2.47 7.57 18.33
N ALA A 140 -3.73 8.00 18.26
CA ALA A 140 -4.18 9.20 18.98
C ALA A 140 -4.04 9.11 20.51
N ASP A 141 -4.04 7.91 21.08
CA ASP A 141 -3.81 7.64 22.51
C ASP A 141 -2.32 7.56 22.88
N GLY A 142 -1.40 7.74 21.91
CA GLY A 142 0.04 7.65 22.08
C GLY A 142 0.59 6.22 22.04
N SER A 143 -0.25 5.20 21.92
CA SER A 143 0.20 3.81 21.70
C SER A 143 0.82 3.64 20.31
N ASN A 144 1.71 2.66 20.17
CA ASN A 144 2.40 2.42 18.91
C ASN A 144 2.45 0.92 18.57
N PRO A 145 1.29 0.30 18.29
CA PRO A 145 1.21 -1.13 17.98
C PRO A 145 1.78 -1.46 16.60
N HIS A 146 2.26 -2.70 16.43
CA HIS A 146 2.70 -3.20 15.13
C HIS A 146 1.54 -3.69 14.26
N TYR A 147 0.44 -4.10 14.87
CA TYR A 147 -0.80 -4.53 14.22
C TYR A 147 -1.99 -4.27 15.12
N LEU A 148 -3.17 -4.23 14.53
CA LEU A 148 -4.45 -4.20 15.24
C LEU A 148 -5.44 -5.16 14.57
N LYS A 149 -6.48 -5.54 15.33
CA LYS A 149 -7.63 -6.23 14.75
C LYS A 149 -8.33 -5.33 13.75
N LEU A 150 -8.85 -5.93 12.70
CA LEU A 150 -9.59 -5.24 11.64
C LEU A 150 -10.77 -4.45 12.19
N SER A 151 -11.51 -4.97 13.18
CA SER A 151 -12.60 -4.26 13.84
C SER A 151 -12.17 -2.91 14.42
N VAL A 152 -10.97 -2.84 15.02
CA VAL A 152 -10.43 -1.61 15.61
C VAL A 152 -10.04 -0.62 14.50
N VAL A 153 -9.35 -1.10 13.46
CA VAL A 153 -8.96 -0.23 12.33
C VAL A 153 -10.19 0.33 11.62
N LEU A 154 -11.23 -0.48 11.36
CA LEU A 154 -12.47 -0.01 10.75
C LEU A 154 -13.20 1.02 11.59
N SER A 155 -13.16 0.89 12.93
CA SER A 155 -13.84 1.83 13.85
C SER A 155 -13.06 3.11 14.06
N ASP A 156 -11.72 3.09 14.10
CA ASP A 156 -10.92 4.19 14.66
C ASP A 156 -10.06 4.92 13.64
N ASN A 157 -9.76 4.31 12.49
CA ASN A 157 -8.91 4.90 11.48
C ASN A 157 -9.50 6.22 10.92
N LEU A 158 -8.71 7.29 10.98
CA LEU A 158 -9.13 8.64 10.59
C LEU A 158 -9.38 8.76 9.07
N ALA A 159 -8.59 8.07 8.26
CA ALA A 159 -8.78 8.08 6.82
C ALA A 159 -10.10 7.39 6.44
N LEU A 160 -10.37 6.20 6.99
CA LEU A 160 -11.61 5.46 6.73
C LEU A 160 -12.87 6.20 7.21
N LYS A 161 -12.77 7.00 8.28
CA LYS A 161 -13.85 7.88 8.76
C LYS A 161 -14.09 9.09 7.86
N ALA A 162 -13.09 9.51 7.10
CA ALA A 162 -13.15 10.72 6.28
C ALA A 162 -13.54 10.46 4.82
N VAL A 163 -13.43 9.21 4.32
CA VAL A 163 -13.59 8.90 2.88
C VAL A 163 -14.95 9.27 2.29
N ASP A 164 -16.01 9.36 3.09
CA ASP A 164 -17.36 9.72 2.62
C ASP A 164 -17.62 11.24 2.62
N ASP A 165 -16.69 12.06 3.14
CA ASP A 165 -16.85 13.50 3.32
C ASP A 165 -15.68 14.25 2.71
N ASP A 166 -15.92 15.00 1.63
CA ASP A 166 -14.88 15.74 0.89
C ASP A 166 -14.11 16.71 1.80
N LYS A 167 -14.84 17.42 2.68
CA LYS A 167 -14.21 18.42 3.57
C LYS A 167 -13.35 17.78 4.64
N LYS A 168 -13.76 16.61 5.16
CA LYS A 168 -12.96 15.87 6.13
C LYS A 168 -11.74 15.26 5.47
N TRP A 169 -11.93 14.65 4.29
CA TRP A 169 -10.83 14.09 3.50
C TRP A 169 -9.76 15.13 3.18
N ASP A 170 -10.18 16.30 2.72
CA ASP A 170 -9.26 17.36 2.33
C ASP A 170 -8.45 17.95 3.49
N ARG A 171 -8.93 17.81 4.71
CA ARG A 171 -8.26 18.31 5.93
C ARG A 171 -7.36 17.29 6.62
N LEU A 172 -7.25 16.08 6.10
CA LEU A 172 -6.38 15.06 6.69
C LEU A 172 -4.90 15.49 6.60
N PRO A 173 -4.19 15.60 7.71
CA PRO A 173 -2.85 16.21 7.74
C PRO A 173 -1.75 15.30 7.19
N PHE A 174 -2.04 14.01 7.03
CA PHE A 174 -1.05 12.99 6.62
C PHE A 174 -1.09 12.66 5.12
N LEU A 175 -1.95 13.31 4.33
CA LEU A 175 -2.03 13.07 2.88
C LEU A 175 -0.97 13.83 2.08
N SER A 176 -0.46 14.91 2.63
CA SER A 176 0.57 15.75 2.01
C SER A 176 1.40 16.43 3.09
N PHE A 177 2.70 16.52 2.86
CA PHE A 177 3.66 17.17 3.74
C PHE A 177 4.43 18.25 2.97
N ASP A 178 4.91 19.26 3.69
CA ASP A 178 5.83 20.25 3.14
C ASP A 178 7.27 19.88 3.53
N ASP A 179 7.81 18.88 2.84
CA ASP A 179 9.15 18.35 3.06
C ASP A 179 9.93 18.16 1.75
N GLU A 180 11.21 17.82 1.85
CA GLU A 180 12.11 17.65 0.69
C GLU A 180 11.64 16.57 -0.29
N LEU A 181 10.96 15.52 0.19
CA LEU A 181 10.45 14.45 -0.67
C LEU A 181 9.29 14.94 -1.53
N ALA A 182 8.36 15.71 -0.95
CA ALA A 182 7.27 16.33 -1.70
C ALA A 182 7.78 17.36 -2.70
N GLU A 183 8.81 18.16 -2.33
CA GLU A 183 9.44 19.10 -3.24
C GLU A 183 10.10 18.41 -4.42
N LYS A 184 10.85 17.32 -4.16
CA LYS A 184 11.46 16.50 -5.21
C LYS A 184 10.40 15.92 -6.16
N ALA A 185 9.28 15.41 -5.63
CA ALA A 185 8.19 14.89 -6.44
C ALA A 185 7.54 15.96 -7.32
N ARG A 186 7.33 17.18 -6.80
CA ARG A 186 6.83 18.32 -7.56
C ARG A 186 7.75 18.70 -8.73
N ARG A 187 9.08 18.75 -8.48
CA ARG A 187 10.08 19.04 -9.51
C ARG A 187 10.08 17.97 -10.63
N GLN A 188 9.97 16.70 -10.28
CA GLN A 188 9.91 15.62 -11.25
C GLN A 188 8.69 15.73 -12.17
N LYS A 189 7.50 15.98 -11.63
CA LYS A 189 6.28 16.18 -12.42
C LYS A 189 6.42 17.32 -13.44
N THR A 190 7.19 18.38 -13.11
CA THR A 190 7.43 19.51 -14.02
C THR A 190 8.38 19.16 -15.15
N LEU A 191 9.27 18.20 -14.98
CA LEU A 191 10.19 17.74 -16.02
C LEU A 191 9.53 16.76 -17.00
N ASP A 192 8.48 16.06 -16.56
CA ASP A 192 7.76 15.06 -17.36
C ASP A 192 6.53 15.66 -18.10
N SER A 193 6.21 16.94 -17.88
CA SER A 193 5.11 17.70 -18.51
C SER A 193 5.57 18.57 -19.66
#